data_b9ad3e299256c6b06cad02cc5a8227a0
#
_entry.id   b9ad3e299256c6b06cad02cc5a8227a0
#
_cell.length_a   1.000
_cell.length_b   1.000
_cell.length_c   1.000
_cell.angle_alpha   90.00
_cell.angle_beta   90.00
_cell.angle_gamma   90.00
#
_symmetry.space_group_name_H-M   'P 1'
#
loop_
_entity.id
_entity.type
_entity.pdbx_description
1 polymer ?
#
loop_
_entity_poly.entity_id
_entity_poly.type
_entity_poly.pdbx_seq_one_letter_code
_entity_poly.pdbx_strand_id
1 'polypeptide(L)'
;SMTSKFKELMSQFKDETAPVVTVEGKKKLAEHYTFNQGWYDALLNTDMVLNTHPEGQKLALKPEKSRQIVEIGVYEGASTCFWSDFYLDHPESRLISIDPFTGSEEHHAEPEKYPELANLELIARGNIAKSKNAAKIEVLKGFSQFIYPELCLRHGAEPWIDVLYVDGAHDPTSVARDTVLYVPMVKQGGLVIFDDYGHPDVKRGVDNALNAFASAESAIFTGWQLVVKM
;
A
#
# COMPACT_ATOMS: atom_id res chain seq x y z
N SER A 1 -26.30 -2.71 -10.66
CA SER A 1 -25.16 -2.09 -11.31
C SER A 1 -23.90 -2.29 -10.47
N MET A 2 -22.76 -2.31 -11.10
CA MET A 2 -21.45 -2.48 -10.45
C MET A 2 -21.18 -1.38 -9.43
N THR A 3 -21.67 -0.17 -9.70
CA THR A 3 -21.60 0.97 -8.80
C THR A 3 -22.31 0.71 -7.48
N SER A 4 -23.36 -0.14 -7.50
CA SER A 4 -24.12 -0.45 -6.29
C SER A 4 -23.38 -1.42 -5.37
N LYS A 5 -22.65 -2.41 -5.89
CA LYS A 5 -21.96 -3.40 -5.04
C LYS A 5 -20.84 -2.75 -4.22
N PHE A 6 -20.01 -1.89 -4.82
CA PHE A 6 -18.98 -1.19 -4.08
C PHE A 6 -19.60 -0.14 -3.12
N LYS A 7 -20.59 0.62 -3.57
CA LYS A 7 -21.31 1.56 -2.70
C LYS A 7 -21.98 0.87 -1.52
N GLU A 8 -22.61 -0.27 -1.77
CA GLU A 8 -23.21 -1.09 -0.72
C GLU A 8 -22.17 -1.59 0.27
N LEU A 9 -21.05 -2.10 -0.24
CA LEU A 9 -19.93 -2.52 0.59
C LEU A 9 -19.40 -1.37 1.44
N MET A 10 -19.19 -0.19 0.83
CA MET A 10 -18.66 0.98 1.53
C MET A 10 -19.66 1.65 2.45
N SER A 11 -20.98 1.47 2.22
CA SER A 11 -22.00 1.98 3.12
C SER A 11 -21.94 1.35 4.51
N GLN A 12 -21.34 0.16 4.61
CA GLN A 12 -21.12 -0.53 5.88
C GLN A 12 -20.12 0.20 6.78
N PHE A 13 -19.34 1.12 6.22
CA PHE A 13 -18.30 1.86 6.97
C PHE A 13 -18.65 3.33 7.22
N LYS A 14 -19.87 3.78 6.87
CA LYS A 14 -20.24 5.21 6.92
C LYS A 14 -20.19 5.84 8.29
N ASP A 15 -20.53 5.10 9.32
CA ASP A 15 -20.67 5.60 10.69
C ASP A 15 -19.79 4.82 11.66
N GLU A 16 -18.83 4.07 11.14
CA GLU A 16 -18.10 3.16 11.98
C GLU A 16 -16.80 3.76 12.49
N THR A 17 -16.68 3.65 13.76
CA THR A 17 -15.38 3.73 14.40
C THR A 17 -14.52 2.59 13.87
N ALA A 18 -13.25 2.88 13.59
CA ALA A 18 -12.26 1.86 13.31
C ALA A 18 -12.34 0.74 14.33
N PRO A 19 -12.10 -0.53 13.95
CA PRO A 19 -12.07 -1.62 14.91
C PRO A 19 -11.19 -1.26 16.09
N VAL A 20 -11.71 -1.50 17.32
CA VAL A 20 -10.90 -1.32 18.51
C VAL A 20 -9.82 -2.39 18.50
N VAL A 21 -8.59 -1.96 18.38
CA VAL A 21 -7.44 -2.84 18.29
C VAL A 21 -6.61 -2.65 19.55
N THR A 22 -6.28 -3.77 20.19
CA THR A 22 -5.35 -3.74 21.32
C THR A 22 -3.93 -3.54 20.80
N VAL A 23 -3.06 -2.88 21.57
CA VAL A 23 -1.66 -2.68 21.21
C VAL A 23 -0.89 -4.01 21.15
N GLU A 24 -1.43 -5.05 21.80
CA GLU A 24 -0.89 -6.40 21.79
C GLU A 24 -0.96 -7.00 20.38
N GLY A 25 0.18 -7.50 19.90
CA GLY A 25 0.29 -8.07 18.54
C GLY A 25 0.68 -7.07 17.47
N LYS A 26 0.82 -5.78 17.77
CA LYS A 26 1.33 -4.79 16.83
C LYS A 26 2.81 -5.02 16.59
N LYS A 27 3.18 -5.19 15.32
CA LYS A 27 4.58 -5.32 14.90
C LYS A 27 5.32 -4.01 15.09
N LYS A 28 6.65 -4.09 15.15
CA LYS A 28 7.53 -2.95 15.29
C LYS A 28 8.66 -3.07 14.28
N LEU A 29 8.97 -1.97 13.59
CA LEU A 29 10.14 -1.91 12.73
C LEU A 29 11.41 -1.83 13.58
N ALA A 30 12.48 -2.47 13.09
CA ALA A 30 13.76 -2.48 13.78
C ALA A 30 14.34 -1.07 13.92
N GLU A 31 15.14 -0.86 14.97
CA GLU A 31 15.70 0.45 15.30
C GLU A 31 16.88 0.86 14.40
N HIS A 32 17.41 -0.06 13.60
CA HIS A 32 18.54 0.22 12.71
C HIS A 32 18.18 1.05 11.46
N TYR A 33 16.88 1.25 11.19
CA TYR A 33 16.46 2.08 10.08
C TYR A 33 16.55 3.57 10.40
N THR A 34 16.74 4.38 9.36
CA THR A 34 16.78 5.84 9.46
C THR A 34 15.52 6.43 8.86
N PHE A 35 14.50 6.65 9.69
CA PHE A 35 13.24 7.28 9.28
C PHE A 35 13.09 8.63 9.98
N ASN A 36 12.94 9.69 9.18
CA ASN A 36 12.67 11.03 9.69
C ASN A 36 11.17 11.22 9.98
N GLN A 37 10.31 10.45 9.28
CA GLN A 37 8.86 10.52 9.43
C GLN A 37 8.31 9.19 9.97
N GLY A 38 7.33 9.27 10.87
CA GLY A 38 6.70 8.10 11.49
C GLY A 38 5.43 7.63 10.79
N TRP A 39 5.28 7.85 9.51
CA TRP A 39 4.01 7.61 8.77
C TRP A 39 3.65 6.14 8.56
N TYR A 40 4.54 5.24 8.85
CA TYR A 40 4.31 3.79 8.75
C TYR A 40 3.39 3.21 9.85
N ASP A 41 3.01 4.01 10.83
CA ASP A 41 2.17 3.53 11.95
C ASP A 41 0.80 3.04 11.49
N ALA A 42 0.21 3.70 10.49
CA ALA A 42 -1.06 3.27 9.91
C ALA A 42 -0.99 1.86 9.31
N LEU A 43 0.11 1.51 8.65
CA LEU A 43 0.32 0.17 8.09
C LEU A 43 0.48 -0.88 9.20
N LEU A 44 1.20 -0.56 10.27
CA LEU A 44 1.33 -1.44 11.43
C LEU A 44 -0.03 -1.69 12.10
N ASN A 45 -0.87 -0.66 12.19
CA ASN A 45 -2.23 -0.80 12.70
C ASN A 45 -3.09 -1.68 11.80
N THR A 46 -3.01 -1.48 10.49
CA THR A 46 -3.74 -2.30 9.50
C THR A 46 -3.33 -3.77 9.63
N ASP A 47 -2.03 -4.04 9.68
CA ASP A 47 -1.51 -5.40 9.87
C ASP A 47 -2.07 -6.04 11.14
N MET A 48 -2.08 -5.30 12.25
CA MET A 48 -2.62 -5.78 13.51
C MET A 48 -4.12 -6.11 13.40
N VAL A 49 -4.91 -5.24 12.77
CA VAL A 49 -6.34 -5.48 12.51
C VAL A 49 -6.55 -6.74 11.69
N LEU A 50 -5.77 -6.92 10.61
CA LEU A 50 -5.88 -8.11 9.75
C LEU A 50 -5.52 -9.39 10.50
N ASN A 51 -4.64 -9.33 11.49
CA ASN A 51 -4.19 -10.52 12.22
C ASN A 51 -4.99 -10.81 13.48
N THR A 52 -5.66 -9.83 14.07
CA THR A 52 -6.29 -9.98 15.39
C THR A 52 -7.80 -9.76 15.40
N HIS A 53 -8.32 -8.90 14.52
CA HIS A 53 -9.76 -8.59 14.49
C HIS A 53 -10.51 -9.66 13.68
N PRO A 54 -11.66 -10.20 14.17
CA PRO A 54 -12.39 -11.27 13.45
C PRO A 54 -12.73 -10.94 11.99
N GLU A 55 -13.16 -9.72 11.70
CA GLU A 55 -13.43 -9.30 10.33
C GLU A 55 -12.15 -9.13 9.51
N GLY A 56 -11.07 -8.65 10.15
CA GLY A 56 -9.77 -8.51 9.52
C GLY A 56 -9.14 -9.85 9.14
N GLN A 57 -9.33 -10.87 9.98
CA GLN A 57 -8.74 -12.20 9.74
C GLN A 57 -9.22 -12.86 8.45
N LYS A 58 -10.39 -12.47 7.93
CA LYS A 58 -10.87 -12.90 6.61
C LYS A 58 -10.00 -12.37 5.46
N LEU A 59 -9.25 -11.32 5.72
CA LEU A 59 -8.36 -10.64 4.77
C LEU A 59 -6.89 -10.85 5.13
N ALA A 60 -6.58 -11.64 6.15
CA ALA A 60 -5.24 -11.74 6.70
C ALA A 60 -4.23 -12.25 5.69
N LEU A 61 -3.06 -11.62 5.72
CA LEU A 61 -1.88 -12.07 4.99
C LEU A 61 -1.22 -13.20 5.80
N LYS A 62 -0.85 -14.28 5.11
CA LYS A 62 -0.12 -15.40 5.72
C LYS A 62 1.35 -15.28 5.35
N PRO A 63 2.26 -15.02 6.32
CA PRO A 63 3.67 -14.77 6.02
C PRO A 63 4.37 -15.92 5.27
N GLU A 64 3.92 -17.15 5.48
CA GLU A 64 4.50 -18.35 4.87
C GLU A 64 4.14 -18.56 3.40
N LYS A 65 3.15 -17.83 2.88
CA LYS A 65 2.76 -17.95 1.48
C LYS A 65 3.64 -17.12 0.56
N SER A 66 3.94 -17.68 -0.62
CA SER A 66 4.54 -16.93 -1.71
C SER A 66 3.61 -15.84 -2.18
N ARG A 67 4.14 -14.63 -2.41
CA ARG A 67 3.35 -13.54 -2.97
C ARG A 67 4.18 -12.57 -3.77
N GLN A 68 3.51 -12.00 -4.76
CA GLN A 68 4.02 -10.88 -5.54
C GLN A 68 3.39 -9.60 -5.01
N ILE A 69 4.20 -8.72 -4.46
CA ILE A 69 3.75 -7.47 -3.88
C ILE A 69 4.20 -6.31 -4.78
N VAL A 70 3.31 -5.38 -5.03
CA VAL A 70 3.64 -4.11 -5.69
C VAL A 70 3.28 -2.97 -4.75
N GLU A 71 4.23 -2.07 -4.56
CA GLU A 71 4.09 -0.87 -3.73
C GLU A 71 4.24 0.37 -4.60
N ILE A 72 3.27 1.28 -4.52
CA ILE A 72 3.33 2.60 -5.13
C ILE A 72 3.55 3.61 -4.02
N GLY A 73 4.69 4.29 -4.05
CA GLY A 73 5.12 5.20 -3.00
C GLY A 73 6.04 4.50 -2.00
N VAL A 74 7.28 4.96 -1.94
CA VAL A 74 8.35 4.39 -1.10
C VAL A 74 8.76 5.39 -0.02
N TYR A 75 8.95 6.63 -0.41
CA TYR A 75 9.46 7.71 0.42
C TYR A 75 10.81 7.31 1.06
N GLU A 76 10.90 7.18 2.37
CA GLU A 76 12.11 6.74 3.07
C GLU A 76 12.26 5.20 3.15
N GLY A 77 11.31 4.46 2.61
CA GLY A 77 11.34 3.00 2.56
C GLY A 77 10.73 2.30 3.77
N ALA A 78 9.98 3.00 4.63
CA ALA A 78 9.44 2.39 5.84
C ALA A 78 8.43 1.27 5.55
N SER A 79 7.45 1.48 4.67
CA SER A 79 6.53 0.43 4.26
C SER A 79 7.23 -0.68 3.49
N THR A 80 8.22 -0.33 2.66
CA THR A 80 9.05 -1.31 1.95
C THR A 80 9.75 -2.24 2.93
N CYS A 81 10.35 -1.68 3.97
CA CYS A 81 11.02 -2.46 5.03
C CYS A 81 10.02 -3.33 5.81
N PHE A 82 8.80 -2.85 6.04
CA PHE A 82 7.73 -3.64 6.63
C PHE A 82 7.44 -4.90 5.80
N TRP A 83 7.23 -4.76 4.50
CA TRP A 83 6.98 -5.90 3.62
C TRP A 83 8.17 -6.86 3.62
N SER A 84 9.39 -6.32 3.53
CA SER A 84 10.63 -7.11 3.56
C SER A 84 10.77 -7.94 4.82
N ASP A 85 10.57 -7.32 5.98
CA ASP A 85 10.84 -7.96 7.27
C ASP A 85 9.77 -8.97 7.67
N PHE A 86 8.52 -8.77 7.24
CA PHE A 86 7.41 -9.56 7.73
C PHE A 86 6.70 -10.44 6.69
N TYR A 87 6.84 -10.17 5.39
CA TYR A 87 6.03 -10.83 4.38
C TYR A 87 6.77 -11.33 3.14
N LEU A 88 8.10 -11.31 3.12
CA LEU A 88 8.90 -11.79 1.99
C LEU A 88 9.78 -13.01 2.31
N ASP A 89 9.51 -13.71 3.40
CA ASP A 89 10.37 -14.84 3.80
C ASP A 89 10.28 -16.02 2.84
N HIS A 90 9.14 -16.22 2.18
CA HIS A 90 9.03 -17.30 1.19
C HIS A 90 10.03 -17.08 0.05
N PRO A 91 10.76 -18.14 -0.37
CA PRO A 91 11.81 -17.99 -1.40
C PRO A 91 11.35 -17.38 -2.72
N GLU A 92 10.10 -17.61 -3.10
CA GLU A 92 9.52 -17.11 -4.34
C GLU A 92 8.83 -15.76 -4.21
N SER A 93 8.72 -15.21 -3.01
CA SER A 93 8.12 -13.89 -2.81
C SER A 93 9.02 -12.80 -3.40
N ARG A 94 8.38 -11.77 -3.98
CA ARG A 94 9.06 -10.61 -4.55
C ARG A 94 8.26 -9.35 -4.26
N LEU A 95 8.97 -8.24 -4.17
CA LEU A 95 8.40 -6.89 -4.00
C LEU A 95 8.95 -5.98 -5.09
N ILE A 96 8.05 -5.30 -5.78
CA ILE A 96 8.38 -4.18 -6.67
C ILE A 96 7.87 -2.91 -6.02
N SER A 97 8.78 -1.97 -5.75
CA SER A 97 8.50 -0.69 -5.12
C SER A 97 8.78 0.45 -6.08
N ILE A 98 7.80 1.32 -6.29
CA ILE A 98 7.80 2.35 -7.32
C ILE A 98 7.74 3.72 -6.67
N ASP A 99 8.70 4.59 -6.98
CA ASP A 99 8.71 5.98 -6.50
C ASP A 99 9.60 6.83 -7.40
N PRO A 100 9.22 8.06 -7.75
CA PRO A 100 10.12 9.00 -8.43
C PRO A 100 11.15 9.61 -7.47
N PHE A 101 10.97 9.51 -6.16
CA PHE A 101 11.81 10.10 -5.11
C PHE A 101 11.91 11.63 -5.17
N THR A 102 10.86 12.28 -5.66
CA THR A 102 10.79 13.74 -5.79
C THR A 102 10.05 14.41 -4.64
N GLY A 103 9.38 13.62 -3.79
CA GLY A 103 8.40 14.15 -2.83
C GLY A 103 7.14 14.65 -3.54
N SER A 104 6.17 15.12 -2.76
CA SER A 104 4.93 15.72 -3.27
C SER A 104 4.94 17.25 -3.08
N GLU A 105 3.97 17.94 -3.68
CA GLU A 105 3.84 19.39 -3.56
C GLU A 105 3.76 19.85 -2.11
N GLU A 106 3.02 19.12 -1.29
CA GLU A 106 2.88 19.43 0.14
C GLU A 106 4.19 19.36 0.91
N HIS A 107 5.10 18.45 0.53
CA HIS A 107 6.43 18.36 1.11
C HIS A 107 7.29 19.57 0.70
N HIS A 108 7.23 19.95 -0.57
CA HIS A 108 8.00 21.08 -1.09
C HIS A 108 7.51 22.43 -0.59
N ALA A 109 6.25 22.52 -0.16
CA ALA A 109 5.68 23.74 0.42
C ALA A 109 6.27 24.08 1.80
N GLU A 110 6.77 23.08 2.53
CA GLU A 110 7.33 23.24 3.87
C GLU A 110 8.66 22.47 4.00
N PRO A 111 9.70 22.87 3.25
CA PRO A 111 10.95 22.10 3.17
C PRO A 111 11.66 21.93 4.51
N GLU A 112 11.46 22.84 5.45
CA GLU A 112 12.04 22.74 6.79
C GLU A 112 11.47 21.58 7.63
N LYS A 113 10.29 21.11 7.29
CA LYS A 113 9.67 19.94 7.94
C LYS A 113 10.12 18.62 7.34
N TYR A 114 10.68 18.67 6.14
CA TYR A 114 11.03 17.48 5.37
C TYR A 114 12.49 17.57 4.88
N PRO A 115 13.47 17.62 5.81
CA PRO A 115 14.88 17.75 5.44
C PRO A 115 15.37 16.53 4.64
N GLU A 116 14.72 15.38 4.78
CA GLU A 116 15.03 14.14 4.06
C GLU A 116 14.88 14.24 2.55
N LEU A 117 14.09 15.21 2.05
CA LEU A 117 13.86 15.34 0.60
C LEU A 117 15.15 15.53 -0.20
N ALA A 118 16.15 16.18 0.39
CA ALA A 118 17.44 16.40 -0.27
C ALA A 118 18.17 15.10 -0.65
N ASN A 119 17.91 14.01 0.10
CA ASN A 119 18.58 12.71 -0.07
C ASN A 119 17.59 11.55 -0.02
N LEU A 120 16.36 11.75 -0.46
CA LEU A 120 15.27 10.81 -0.26
C LEU A 120 15.57 9.41 -0.84
N GLU A 121 16.02 9.35 -2.08
CA GLU A 121 16.36 8.07 -2.72
C GLU A 121 17.49 7.35 -2.00
N LEU A 122 18.54 8.08 -1.60
CA LEU A 122 19.67 7.52 -0.88
C LEU A 122 19.26 6.93 0.47
N ILE A 123 18.40 7.65 1.21
CA ILE A 123 17.86 7.20 2.49
C ILE A 123 17.02 5.94 2.29
N ALA A 124 16.11 5.97 1.32
CA ALA A 124 15.24 4.82 1.03
C ALA A 124 16.05 3.58 0.67
N ARG A 125 16.97 3.69 -0.27
CA ARG A 125 17.82 2.56 -0.69
C ARG A 125 18.71 2.05 0.45
N GLY A 126 19.21 2.94 1.29
CA GLY A 126 19.98 2.56 2.47
C GLY A 126 19.17 1.76 3.48
N ASN A 127 17.92 2.16 3.74
CA ASN A 127 17.03 1.43 4.63
C ASN A 127 16.66 0.05 4.03
N ILE A 128 16.28 0.02 2.76
CA ILE A 128 15.91 -1.22 2.06
C ILE A 128 17.08 -2.22 2.09
N ALA A 129 18.31 -1.77 1.87
CA ALA A 129 19.49 -2.61 1.91
C ALA A 129 19.71 -3.28 3.28
N LYS A 130 19.24 -2.67 4.36
CA LYS A 130 19.34 -3.21 5.73
C LYS A 130 18.19 -4.16 6.06
N SER A 131 17.15 -4.21 5.24
CA SER A 131 15.97 -5.05 5.53
C SER A 131 16.28 -6.53 5.34
N LYS A 132 15.48 -7.37 5.98
CA LYS A 132 15.68 -8.83 6.05
C LYS A 132 15.76 -9.50 4.68
N ASN A 133 14.89 -9.09 3.76
CA ASN A 133 14.75 -9.70 2.44
C ASN A 133 15.08 -8.72 1.31
N ALA A 134 16.12 -7.90 1.50
CA ALA A 134 16.53 -6.88 0.54
C ALA A 134 16.73 -7.42 -0.89
N ALA A 135 17.29 -8.63 -1.02
CA ALA A 135 17.56 -9.25 -2.32
C ALA A 135 16.28 -9.58 -3.12
N LYS A 136 15.10 -9.59 -2.48
CA LYS A 136 13.82 -9.87 -3.11
C LYS A 136 13.07 -8.61 -3.53
N ILE A 137 13.68 -7.45 -3.36
CA ILE A 137 13.06 -6.14 -3.61
C ILE A 137 13.69 -5.51 -4.84
N GLU A 138 12.84 -5.13 -5.78
CA GLU A 138 13.22 -4.30 -6.93
C GLU A 138 12.62 -2.91 -6.75
N VAL A 139 13.48 -1.89 -6.76
CA VAL A 139 13.06 -0.49 -6.69
C VAL A 139 13.07 0.07 -8.11
N LEU A 140 11.92 0.49 -8.60
CA LEU A 140 11.76 1.13 -9.90
C LEU A 140 11.57 2.62 -9.70
N LYS A 141 12.59 3.40 -10.04
CA LYS A 141 12.54 4.86 -9.92
C LYS A 141 11.73 5.44 -11.07
N GLY A 142 10.62 6.05 -10.75
CA GLY A 142 9.75 6.69 -11.74
C GLY A 142 8.35 6.89 -11.21
N PHE A 143 7.54 7.60 -11.98
CA PHE A 143 6.12 7.75 -11.72
C PHE A 143 5.39 6.46 -12.07
N SER A 144 4.41 6.08 -11.27
CA SER A 144 3.65 4.83 -11.43
C SER A 144 3.04 4.69 -12.83
N GLN A 145 2.49 5.77 -13.40
CA GLN A 145 1.90 5.74 -14.75
C GLN A 145 2.93 5.48 -15.85
N PHE A 146 4.20 5.79 -15.62
CA PHE A 146 5.27 5.56 -16.60
C PHE A 146 5.98 4.22 -16.40
N ILE A 147 5.90 3.66 -15.20
CA ILE A 147 6.38 2.30 -14.90
C ILE A 147 5.37 1.24 -15.34
N TYR A 148 4.09 1.55 -15.34
CA TYR A 148 3.00 0.63 -15.67
C TYR A 148 3.21 -0.13 -17.01
N PRO A 149 3.59 0.51 -18.13
CA PRO A 149 3.81 -0.22 -19.37
C PRO A 149 4.90 -1.29 -19.26
N GLU A 150 5.97 -1.04 -18.53
CA GLU A 150 7.03 -2.02 -18.31
C GLU A 150 6.51 -3.26 -17.60
N LEU A 151 5.69 -3.07 -16.57
CA LEU A 151 5.10 -4.20 -15.83
C LEU A 151 4.12 -4.98 -16.69
N CYS A 152 3.36 -4.32 -17.55
CA CYS A 152 2.50 -4.98 -18.54
C CYS A 152 3.30 -5.85 -19.51
N LEU A 153 4.45 -5.36 -19.98
CA LEU A 153 5.33 -6.15 -20.84
C LEU A 153 5.95 -7.37 -20.15
N ARG A 154 6.28 -7.23 -18.85
CA ARG A 154 6.86 -8.33 -18.07
C ARG A 154 5.87 -9.45 -17.77
N HIS A 155 4.63 -9.10 -17.44
CA HIS A 155 3.66 -10.03 -16.86
C HIS A 155 2.48 -10.37 -17.79
N GLY A 156 2.33 -9.65 -18.90
CA GLY A 156 1.23 -9.88 -19.84
C GLY A 156 -0.12 -9.41 -19.33
N ALA A 157 -1.19 -9.99 -19.86
CA ALA A 157 -2.56 -9.55 -19.62
C ALA A 157 -3.20 -10.16 -18.37
N GLU A 158 -2.68 -11.29 -17.89
CA GLU A 158 -3.27 -11.98 -16.75
C GLU A 158 -2.90 -11.31 -15.42
N PRO A 159 -3.83 -11.20 -14.48
CA PRO A 159 -3.52 -10.68 -13.15
C PRO A 159 -2.43 -11.49 -12.44
N TRP A 160 -1.48 -10.80 -11.81
CA TRP A 160 -0.32 -11.45 -11.20
C TRP A 160 0.02 -10.93 -9.80
N ILE A 161 -0.56 -9.80 -9.37
CA ILE A 161 -0.27 -9.19 -8.08
C ILE A 161 -1.11 -9.85 -6.99
N ASP A 162 -0.47 -10.27 -5.90
CA ASP A 162 -1.15 -10.79 -4.71
C ASP A 162 -1.53 -9.69 -3.74
N VAL A 163 -0.67 -8.68 -3.57
CA VAL A 163 -0.91 -7.52 -2.71
C VAL A 163 -0.44 -6.25 -3.43
N LEU A 164 -1.34 -5.29 -3.55
CA LEU A 164 -1.05 -3.96 -4.05
C LEU A 164 -1.15 -2.96 -2.90
N TYR A 165 -0.08 -2.26 -2.60
CA TYR A 165 -0.03 -1.20 -1.60
C TYR A 165 0.02 0.15 -2.30
N VAL A 166 -1.01 0.98 -2.14
CA VAL A 166 -1.14 2.27 -2.81
C VAL A 166 -0.91 3.39 -1.79
N ASP A 167 0.24 4.01 -1.88
CA ASP A 167 0.69 5.08 -0.98
C ASP A 167 1.46 6.15 -1.76
N GLY A 168 0.90 6.56 -2.88
CA GLY A 168 1.48 7.58 -3.76
C GLY A 168 1.00 8.99 -3.42
N ALA A 169 0.67 9.76 -4.44
CA ALA A 169 0.18 11.13 -4.29
C ALA A 169 -1.20 11.18 -3.61
N HIS A 170 -1.51 12.32 -2.98
CA HIS A 170 -2.75 12.51 -2.23
C HIS A 170 -3.84 13.25 -3.02
N ASP A 171 -3.57 13.70 -4.23
CA ASP A 171 -4.59 14.33 -5.06
C ASP A 171 -5.51 13.28 -5.68
N PRO A 172 -6.82 13.58 -5.84
CA PRO A 172 -7.80 12.59 -6.29
C PRO A 172 -7.49 12.00 -7.67
N THR A 173 -6.98 12.80 -8.57
CA THR A 173 -6.68 12.36 -9.95
C THR A 173 -5.56 11.34 -9.98
N SER A 174 -4.47 11.58 -9.26
CA SER A 174 -3.34 10.66 -9.21
C SER A 174 -3.71 9.34 -8.53
N VAL A 175 -4.45 9.40 -7.43
CA VAL A 175 -4.93 8.21 -6.72
C VAL A 175 -5.90 7.41 -7.60
N ALA A 176 -6.83 8.06 -8.27
CA ALA A 176 -7.75 7.39 -9.18
C ALA A 176 -7.00 6.72 -10.34
N ARG A 177 -6.01 7.40 -10.91
CA ARG A 177 -5.18 6.84 -11.98
C ARG A 177 -4.41 5.60 -11.53
N ASP A 178 -3.76 5.65 -10.37
CA ASP A 178 -3.06 4.49 -9.82
C ASP A 178 -4.02 3.32 -9.61
N THR A 179 -5.19 3.59 -9.09
CA THR A 179 -6.23 2.59 -8.87
C THR A 179 -6.67 1.94 -10.19
N VAL A 180 -7.00 2.74 -11.19
CA VAL A 180 -7.47 2.25 -12.49
C VAL A 180 -6.39 1.44 -13.21
N LEU A 181 -5.13 1.85 -13.13
CA LEU A 181 -4.03 1.16 -13.81
C LEU A 181 -3.64 -0.13 -13.10
N TYR A 182 -3.48 -0.11 -11.78
CA TYR A 182 -2.84 -1.20 -11.04
C TYR A 182 -3.82 -2.22 -10.46
N VAL A 183 -5.01 -1.82 -10.04
CA VAL A 183 -5.98 -2.77 -9.46
C VAL A 183 -6.35 -3.89 -10.43
N PRO A 184 -6.53 -3.67 -11.75
CA PRO A 184 -6.79 -4.77 -12.68
C PRO A 184 -5.69 -5.82 -12.76
N MET A 185 -4.47 -5.52 -12.31
CA MET A 185 -3.36 -6.48 -12.25
C MET A 185 -3.39 -7.36 -10.98
N VAL A 186 -4.28 -7.07 -10.04
CA VAL A 186 -4.43 -7.84 -8.81
C VAL A 186 -5.27 -9.09 -9.08
N LYS A 187 -4.76 -10.24 -8.63
CA LYS A 187 -5.47 -11.51 -8.77
C LYS A 187 -6.79 -11.50 -8.01
N GLN A 188 -7.75 -12.28 -8.47
CA GLN A 188 -8.94 -12.61 -7.69
C GLN A 188 -8.51 -13.19 -6.34
N GLY A 189 -9.06 -12.68 -5.24
CA GLY A 189 -8.66 -13.04 -3.89
C GLY A 189 -7.43 -12.29 -3.37
N GLY A 190 -6.76 -11.49 -4.22
CA GLY A 190 -5.67 -10.61 -3.80
C GLY A 190 -6.17 -9.41 -3.01
N LEU A 191 -5.25 -8.72 -2.36
CA LEU A 191 -5.54 -7.54 -1.54
C LEU A 191 -5.04 -6.26 -2.16
N VAL A 192 -5.80 -5.20 -2.00
CA VAL A 192 -5.36 -3.82 -2.25
C VAL A 192 -5.46 -3.06 -0.94
N ILE A 193 -4.39 -2.39 -0.56
CA ILE A 193 -4.34 -1.54 0.63
C ILE A 193 -4.14 -0.10 0.17
N PHE A 194 -5.08 0.76 0.49
CA PHE A 194 -5.01 2.20 0.19
C PHE A 194 -4.64 2.96 1.45
N ASP A 195 -3.45 3.53 1.46
CA ASP A 195 -3.05 4.45 2.52
C ASP A 195 -3.79 5.77 2.39
N ASP A 196 -3.89 6.51 3.48
CA ASP A 196 -4.55 7.83 3.54
C ASP A 196 -6.02 7.84 3.10
N TYR A 197 -6.71 6.71 3.14
CA TYR A 197 -8.13 6.65 2.79
C TYR A 197 -8.99 7.53 3.72
N GLY A 198 -8.52 7.80 4.93
CA GLY A 198 -9.14 8.77 5.82
C GLY A 198 -9.04 10.22 5.33
N HIS A 199 -8.12 10.52 4.41
CA HIS A 199 -7.98 11.83 3.80
C HIS A 199 -9.07 12.02 2.71
N PRO A 200 -9.88 13.10 2.76
CA PRO A 200 -11.03 13.25 1.85
C PRO A 200 -10.70 13.18 0.36
N ASP A 201 -9.59 13.76 -0.06
CA ASP A 201 -9.18 13.75 -1.48
C ASP A 201 -8.76 12.36 -1.94
N VAL A 202 -8.03 11.63 -1.10
CA VAL A 202 -7.66 10.23 -1.40
C VAL A 202 -8.90 9.37 -1.47
N LYS A 203 -9.80 9.48 -0.48
CA LYS A 203 -11.08 8.76 -0.47
C LYS A 203 -11.88 9.02 -1.73
N ARG A 204 -11.99 10.26 -2.18
CA ARG A 204 -12.72 10.61 -3.39
C ARG A 204 -12.12 9.93 -4.62
N GLY A 205 -10.81 9.94 -4.77
CA GLY A 205 -10.13 9.27 -5.88
C GLY A 205 -10.33 7.76 -5.87
N VAL A 206 -10.16 7.12 -4.71
CA VAL A 206 -10.36 5.67 -4.55
C VAL A 206 -11.80 5.28 -4.83
N ASP A 207 -12.77 5.94 -4.21
CA ASP A 207 -14.19 5.61 -4.35
C ASP A 207 -14.65 5.73 -5.80
N ASN A 208 -14.27 6.82 -6.47
CA ASN A 208 -14.65 7.03 -7.87
C ASN A 208 -14.03 5.96 -8.79
N ALA A 209 -12.79 5.59 -8.56
CA ALA A 209 -12.14 4.57 -9.37
C ALA A 209 -12.70 3.18 -9.09
N LEU A 210 -12.83 2.77 -7.82
CA LEU A 210 -13.31 1.44 -7.45
C LEU A 210 -14.77 1.20 -7.87
N ASN A 211 -15.57 2.23 -8.01
CA ASN A 211 -16.93 2.09 -8.55
C ASN A 211 -16.95 1.49 -9.95
N ALA A 212 -15.83 1.51 -10.68
CA ALA A 212 -15.70 0.91 -12.00
C ALA A 212 -15.38 -0.59 -11.95
N PHE A 213 -15.01 -1.14 -10.78
CA PHE A 213 -14.60 -2.54 -10.65
C PHE A 213 -15.69 -3.39 -9.98
N ALA A 214 -16.11 -4.45 -10.67
CA ALA A 214 -17.14 -5.37 -10.17
C ALA A 214 -16.60 -6.44 -9.24
N SER A 215 -15.29 -6.63 -9.18
CA SER A 215 -14.66 -7.80 -8.57
C SER A 215 -14.32 -7.66 -7.08
N ALA A 216 -14.58 -6.52 -6.47
CA ALA A 216 -14.34 -6.33 -5.03
C ALA A 216 -15.30 -7.20 -4.21
N GLU A 217 -14.78 -8.15 -3.43
CA GLU A 217 -15.58 -9.06 -2.61
C GLU A 217 -15.91 -8.48 -1.25
N SER A 218 -14.92 -7.87 -0.60
CA SER A 218 -15.05 -7.34 0.75
C SER A 218 -14.04 -6.22 0.99
N ALA A 219 -14.30 -5.40 1.99
CA ALA A 219 -13.38 -4.35 2.39
C ALA A 219 -13.46 -4.13 3.89
N ILE A 220 -12.39 -3.58 4.47
CA ILE A 220 -12.35 -3.13 5.84
C ILE A 220 -11.59 -1.80 5.94
N PHE A 221 -12.13 -0.86 6.71
CA PHE A 221 -11.47 0.39 7.06
C PHE A 221 -10.80 0.23 8.42
N THR A 222 -9.48 0.43 8.47
CA THR A 222 -8.69 0.16 9.67
C THR A 222 -8.40 1.41 10.51
N GLY A 223 -9.09 2.50 10.22
CA GLY A 223 -8.93 3.79 10.90
C GLY A 223 -8.28 4.85 10.03
N TRP A 224 -7.39 4.47 9.16
CA TRP A 224 -6.73 5.36 8.20
C TRP A 224 -6.55 4.72 6.82
N GLN A 225 -6.40 3.42 6.78
CA GLN A 225 -6.25 2.68 5.53
C GLN A 225 -7.52 1.90 5.18
N LEU A 226 -7.76 1.73 3.88
CA LEU A 226 -8.80 0.84 3.35
C LEU A 226 -8.13 -0.40 2.79
N VAL A 227 -8.59 -1.57 3.23
CA VAL A 227 -8.16 -2.88 2.66
C VAL A 227 -9.31 -3.46 1.87
N VAL A 228 -9.07 -3.78 0.61
CA VAL A 228 -10.06 -4.35 -0.29
C VAL A 228 -9.59 -5.71 -0.76
N LYS A 229 -10.45 -6.71 -0.65
CA LYS A 229 -10.22 -8.02 -1.27
C LYS A 229 -10.89 -8.07 -2.63
N MET A 230 -10.12 -8.38 -3.63
CA MET A 230 -10.59 -8.43 -5.01
C MET A 230 -11.23 -9.76 -5.37
#